data_899d741d918d3d6414b69c031a278e19
#
_entry.id   899d741d918d3d6414b69c031a278e19
#
_cell.length_a   1.000
_cell.length_b   1.000
_cell.length_c   1.000
_cell.angle_alpha   90.00
_cell.angle_beta   90.00
_cell.angle_gamma   90.00
#
_symmetry.space_group_name_H-M   'P 1'
#
loop_
_entity.id
_entity.type
_entity.pdbx_description
1 polymer ?
#
loop_
_entity_poly.entity_id
_entity_poly.type
_entity_poly.pdbx_seq_one_letter_code
_entity_poly.pdbx_strand_id
1 'polypeptide(L)'
;MPRGQRGFSLLSTLLAVMILAVILAIAVPRFQAAIGAANTVKVQADLTTLDTAIVLYQTAKGQNPTTLEDLAEYVTDVKNLKPPSGNVRVGDKEMSMEGKTYQIENKNNVCRATCGGKTAEEFRVQQAAK
;
A
#
# COMPACT_ATOMS: atom_id res chain seq x y z
N MET A 1 34.14 -34.73 29.58
CA MET A 1 33.20 -33.62 29.44
C MET A 1 32.16 -33.68 30.54
N PRO A 2 32.02 -32.65 31.32
CA PRO A 2 30.98 -32.62 32.34
C PRO A 2 29.59 -32.63 31.69
N ARG A 3 28.73 -33.47 32.19
CA ARG A 3 27.36 -33.58 31.68
C ARG A 3 26.58 -32.28 31.89
N GLY A 4 26.92 -31.46 32.86
CA GLY A 4 26.26 -30.19 33.11
C GLY A 4 26.37 -29.18 31.98
N GLN A 5 27.43 -29.25 31.19
CA GLN A 5 27.58 -28.34 30.05
C GLN A 5 26.55 -28.59 28.97
N ARG A 6 26.18 -29.83 28.70
CA ARG A 6 25.13 -30.15 27.74
C ARG A 6 23.76 -29.66 28.22
N GLY A 7 23.48 -29.82 29.51
CA GLY A 7 22.24 -29.31 30.10
C GLY A 7 22.13 -27.79 30.00
N PHE A 8 23.25 -27.09 30.29
CA PHE A 8 23.30 -25.64 30.19
C PHE A 8 23.10 -25.17 28.74
N SER A 9 23.72 -25.84 27.77
CA SER A 9 23.58 -25.48 26.36
C SER A 9 22.15 -25.66 25.88
N LEU A 10 21.52 -26.76 26.24
CA LEU A 10 20.12 -27.00 25.87
C LEU A 10 19.18 -25.98 26.51
N LEU A 11 19.37 -25.71 27.80
CA LEU A 11 18.57 -24.72 28.51
C LEU A 11 18.76 -23.32 27.91
N SER A 12 19.99 -22.94 27.59
CA SER A 12 20.31 -21.65 26.99
C SER A 12 19.63 -21.51 25.62
N THR A 13 19.64 -22.57 24.81
CA THR A 13 18.99 -22.59 23.52
C THR A 13 17.48 -22.43 23.66
N LEU A 14 16.88 -23.14 24.61
CA LEU A 14 15.42 -23.02 24.87
C LEU A 14 15.04 -21.62 25.32
N LEU A 15 15.83 -21.03 26.22
CA LEU A 15 15.60 -19.67 26.68
C LEU A 15 15.69 -18.66 25.52
N ALA A 16 16.69 -18.82 24.66
CA ALA A 16 16.85 -17.96 23.50
C ALA A 16 15.63 -18.03 22.57
N VAL A 17 15.14 -19.25 22.30
CA VAL A 17 13.94 -19.45 21.46
C VAL A 17 12.72 -18.83 22.12
N MET A 18 12.56 -18.98 23.42
CA MET A 18 11.42 -18.41 24.15
C MET A 18 11.42 -16.88 24.11
N ILE A 19 12.58 -16.26 24.25
CA ILE A 19 12.73 -14.81 24.14
C ILE A 19 12.40 -14.33 22.74
N LEU A 20 12.91 -15.03 21.72
CA LEU A 20 12.58 -14.71 20.32
C LEU A 20 11.09 -14.82 20.04
N ALA A 21 10.44 -15.85 20.59
CA ALA A 21 9.01 -16.05 20.40
C ALA A 21 8.21 -14.88 20.97
N VAL A 22 8.58 -14.37 22.14
CA VAL A 22 7.91 -13.23 22.77
C VAL A 22 8.11 -11.96 21.93
N ILE A 23 9.33 -11.73 21.46
CA ILE A 23 9.63 -10.57 20.62
C ILE A 23 8.84 -10.63 19.32
N LEU A 24 8.77 -11.78 18.67
CA LEU A 24 8.03 -11.95 17.44
C LEU A 24 6.52 -11.74 17.62
N ALA A 25 5.98 -12.15 18.77
CA ALA A 25 4.57 -11.97 19.07
C ALA A 25 4.19 -10.49 19.12
N ILE A 26 5.11 -9.61 19.50
CA ILE A 26 4.87 -8.17 19.53
C ILE A 26 5.21 -7.52 18.18
N ALA A 27 6.28 -7.95 17.54
CA ALA A 27 6.81 -7.33 16.33
C ALA A 27 5.94 -7.57 15.10
N VAL A 28 5.39 -8.77 14.95
CA VAL A 28 4.64 -9.14 13.76
C VAL A 28 3.41 -8.26 13.54
N PRO A 29 2.52 -8.02 14.53
CA PRO A 29 1.36 -7.15 14.32
C PRO A 29 1.75 -5.72 13.95
N ARG A 30 2.80 -5.18 14.57
CA ARG A 30 3.28 -3.84 14.26
C ARG A 30 3.85 -3.74 12.86
N PHE A 31 4.53 -4.80 12.43
CA PHE A 31 5.11 -4.87 11.11
C PHE A 31 4.00 -4.88 10.03
N GLN A 32 2.93 -5.62 10.27
CA GLN A 32 1.78 -5.65 9.35
C GLN A 32 1.11 -4.30 9.24
N ALA A 33 0.98 -3.58 10.34
CA ALA A 33 0.42 -2.23 10.33
C ALA A 33 1.32 -1.29 9.52
N ALA A 34 2.63 -1.42 9.63
CA ALA A 34 3.58 -0.61 8.87
C ALA A 34 3.50 -0.92 7.37
N ILE A 35 3.35 -2.19 7.00
CA ILE A 35 3.17 -2.59 5.60
C ILE A 35 1.87 -2.00 5.05
N GLY A 36 0.79 -2.06 5.80
CA GLY A 36 -0.49 -1.48 5.39
C GLY A 36 -0.38 0.03 5.16
N ALA A 37 0.33 0.73 6.04
CA ALA A 37 0.56 2.16 5.88
C ALA A 37 1.42 2.45 4.64
N ALA A 38 2.46 1.66 4.41
CA ALA A 38 3.31 1.81 3.23
C ALA A 38 2.55 1.55 1.94
N ASN A 39 1.70 0.53 1.92
CA ASN A 39 0.84 0.22 0.78
C ASN A 39 -0.12 1.38 0.49
N THR A 40 -0.67 1.98 1.53
CA THR A 40 -1.57 3.13 1.41
C THR A 40 -0.86 4.32 0.75
N VAL A 41 0.36 4.60 1.19
CA VAL A 41 1.16 5.69 0.63
C VAL A 41 1.46 5.41 -0.84
N LYS A 42 1.77 4.17 -1.19
CA LYS A 42 2.02 3.80 -2.59
C LYS A 42 0.79 4.03 -3.46
N VAL A 43 -0.38 3.56 -3.02
CA VAL A 43 -1.63 3.77 -3.76
C VAL A 43 -1.92 5.25 -3.91
N GLN A 44 -1.77 6.02 -2.85
CA GLN A 44 -1.99 7.46 -2.88
C GLN A 44 -1.04 8.16 -3.86
N ALA A 45 0.23 7.78 -3.85
CA ALA A 45 1.23 8.34 -4.77
C ALA A 45 0.91 7.98 -6.22
N ASP A 46 0.54 6.73 -6.48
CA ASP A 46 0.18 6.28 -7.82
C ASP A 46 -1.05 7.02 -8.33
N LEU A 47 -2.09 7.17 -7.49
CA LEU A 47 -3.29 7.89 -7.89
C LEU A 47 -3.01 9.37 -8.12
N THR A 48 -2.15 9.99 -7.32
CA THR A 48 -1.74 11.37 -7.53
C THR A 48 -1.01 11.54 -8.85
N THR A 49 -0.15 10.59 -9.19
CA THR A 49 0.56 10.58 -10.48
C THR A 49 -0.43 10.48 -11.63
N LEU A 50 -1.40 9.58 -11.51
CA LEU A 50 -2.43 9.43 -12.54
C LEU A 50 -3.31 10.67 -12.66
N ASP A 51 -3.68 11.29 -11.54
CA ASP A 51 -4.46 12.53 -11.57
C ASP A 51 -3.70 13.65 -12.28
N THR A 52 -2.40 13.76 -12.03
CA THR A 52 -1.55 14.73 -12.72
C THR A 52 -1.51 14.44 -14.22
N ALA A 53 -1.38 13.19 -14.60
CA ALA A 53 -1.40 12.77 -16.00
C ALA A 53 -2.71 13.09 -16.66
N ILE A 54 -3.83 12.93 -15.95
CA ILE A 54 -5.16 13.29 -16.44
C ILE A 54 -5.21 14.78 -16.76
N VAL A 55 -4.71 15.63 -15.87
CA VAL A 55 -4.69 17.08 -16.10
C VAL A 55 -3.83 17.41 -17.32
N LEU A 56 -2.67 16.77 -17.46
CA LEU A 56 -1.81 16.98 -18.63
C LEU A 56 -2.50 16.55 -19.92
N TYR A 57 -3.18 15.43 -19.89
CA TYR A 57 -3.94 14.95 -21.04
C TYR A 57 -5.06 15.91 -21.42
N GLN A 58 -5.83 16.39 -20.44
CA GLN A 58 -6.90 17.36 -20.67
C GLN A 58 -6.37 18.65 -21.28
N THR A 59 -5.22 19.11 -20.79
CA THR A 59 -4.59 20.33 -21.28
C THR A 59 -4.10 20.16 -22.72
N ALA A 60 -3.51 19.00 -23.03
CA ALA A 60 -2.93 18.74 -24.34
C ALA A 60 -3.98 18.38 -25.39
N LYS A 61 -4.99 17.59 -25.01
CA LYS A 61 -5.98 17.05 -25.96
C LYS A 61 -7.32 17.76 -25.90
N GLY A 62 -7.60 18.52 -24.86
CA GLY A 62 -8.87 19.21 -24.68
C GLY A 62 -10.05 18.31 -24.37
N GLN A 63 -9.80 17.06 -23.99
CA GLN A 63 -10.85 16.11 -23.68
C GLN A 63 -10.39 15.20 -22.54
N ASN A 64 -11.33 14.49 -21.93
CA ASN A 64 -11.03 13.59 -20.81
C ASN A 64 -10.48 12.25 -21.33
N PRO A 65 -9.46 11.69 -20.66
CA PRO A 65 -9.04 10.33 -20.97
C PRO A 65 -10.11 9.33 -20.54
N THR A 66 -10.22 8.21 -21.23
CA THR A 66 -11.19 7.16 -20.90
C THR A 66 -10.51 5.95 -20.28
N THR A 67 -9.24 5.69 -20.62
CA THR A 67 -8.49 4.54 -20.13
C THR A 67 -7.12 4.97 -19.62
N LEU A 68 -6.50 4.12 -18.82
CA LEU A 68 -5.13 4.37 -18.37
C LEU A 68 -4.15 4.41 -19.53
N GLU A 69 -4.42 3.68 -20.61
CA GLU A 69 -3.55 3.66 -21.76
C GLU A 69 -3.49 5.02 -22.46
N ASP A 70 -4.54 5.81 -22.36
CA ASP A 70 -4.55 7.18 -22.89
C ASP A 70 -3.48 8.05 -22.21
N LEU A 71 -3.08 7.69 -21.00
CA LEU A 71 -2.08 8.41 -20.21
C LEU A 71 -0.66 7.92 -20.45
N ALA A 72 -0.44 7.00 -21.41
CA ALA A 72 0.85 6.37 -21.63
C ALA A 72 1.95 7.38 -21.98
N GLU A 73 1.61 8.49 -22.61
CA GLU A 73 2.57 9.54 -22.94
C GLU A 73 3.04 10.33 -21.71
N TYR A 74 2.25 10.33 -20.65
CA TYR A 74 2.48 11.15 -19.47
C TYR A 74 2.92 10.35 -18.25
N VAL A 75 2.74 9.02 -18.29
CA VAL A 75 3.11 8.13 -17.19
C VAL A 75 3.97 7.01 -17.73
N THR A 76 5.17 6.88 -17.17
CA THR A 76 6.09 5.81 -17.55
C THR A 76 5.50 4.47 -17.09
N ASP A 77 5.45 3.49 -17.98
CA ASP A 77 4.97 2.14 -17.68
C ASP A 77 3.58 2.10 -17.08
N VAL A 78 2.66 2.89 -17.63
CA VAL A 78 1.27 2.90 -17.14
C VAL A 78 0.64 1.50 -17.14
N LYS A 79 1.03 0.64 -18.08
CA LYS A 79 0.50 -0.73 -18.18
C LYS A 79 0.92 -1.61 -17.00
N ASN A 80 2.08 -1.32 -16.42
CA ASN A 80 2.62 -2.07 -15.29
C ASN A 80 2.30 -1.41 -13.95
N LEU A 81 1.59 -0.30 -13.96
CA LEU A 81 1.20 0.40 -12.74
C LEU A 81 0.05 -0.36 -12.08
N LYS A 82 0.35 -0.98 -10.96
CA LYS A 82 -0.60 -1.81 -10.23
C LYS A 82 -0.59 -1.46 -8.75
N PRO A 83 -1.75 -1.58 -8.06
CA PRO A 83 -1.76 -1.45 -6.62
C PRO A 83 -0.87 -2.52 -5.97
N PRO A 84 -0.31 -2.23 -4.79
CA PRO A 84 0.44 -3.25 -4.07
C PRO A 84 -0.48 -4.40 -3.64
N SER A 85 0.09 -5.59 -3.48
CA SER A 85 -0.64 -6.69 -2.89
C SER A 85 -0.77 -6.47 -1.38
N GLY A 86 -1.86 -6.99 -0.80
CA GLY A 86 -2.10 -6.86 0.63
C GLY A 86 -3.16 -5.83 0.93
N ASN A 87 -3.16 -5.32 2.15
CA ASN A 87 -4.16 -4.37 2.60
C ASN A 87 -3.63 -2.95 2.60
N VAL A 88 -4.53 -2.01 2.37
CA VAL A 88 -4.29 -0.58 2.52
C VAL A 88 -5.28 -0.03 3.53
N ARG A 89 -5.00 1.18 4.03
CA ARG A 89 -5.90 1.85 4.96
C ARG A 89 -6.67 2.95 4.24
N VAL A 90 -7.98 2.93 4.44
CA VAL A 90 -8.88 3.96 3.92
C VAL A 90 -9.55 4.58 5.15
N GLY A 91 -9.00 5.71 5.62
CA GLY A 91 -9.45 6.29 6.88
C GLY A 91 -9.14 5.35 8.04
N ASP A 92 -10.16 4.94 8.77
CA ASP A 92 -10.04 4.04 9.92
C ASP A 92 -10.13 2.55 9.53
N LYS A 93 -10.39 2.25 8.26
CA LYS A 93 -10.68 0.89 7.82
C LYS A 93 -9.57 0.35 6.95
N GLU A 94 -9.43 -0.96 6.92
CA GLU A 94 -8.54 -1.63 6.00
C GLU A 94 -9.33 -2.11 4.79
N MET A 95 -8.69 -2.06 3.64
CA MET A 95 -9.25 -2.54 2.38
C MET A 95 -8.23 -3.43 1.69
N SER A 96 -8.68 -4.61 1.25
CA SER A 96 -7.81 -5.50 0.49
C SER A 96 -7.63 -4.97 -0.93
N MET A 97 -6.40 -5.01 -1.42
CA MET A 97 -6.08 -4.65 -2.81
C MET A 97 -6.17 -5.83 -3.76
N GLU A 98 -6.54 -7.00 -3.25
CA GLU A 98 -6.65 -8.19 -4.09
C GLU A 98 -7.70 -7.97 -5.18
N GLY A 99 -7.31 -8.16 -6.43
CA GLY A 99 -8.18 -7.97 -7.57
C GLY A 99 -8.49 -6.52 -7.91
N LYS A 100 -7.89 -5.56 -7.21
CA LYS A 100 -8.09 -4.15 -7.48
C LYS A 100 -7.13 -3.65 -8.55
N THR A 101 -7.61 -2.72 -9.36
CA THR A 101 -6.79 -2.05 -10.37
C THR A 101 -7.08 -0.57 -10.34
N TYR A 102 -6.15 0.22 -10.85
CA TYR A 102 -6.38 1.65 -11.02
C TYR A 102 -7.32 1.87 -12.20
N GLN A 103 -8.22 2.83 -12.06
CA GLN A 103 -9.21 3.15 -13.08
C GLN A 103 -9.37 4.66 -13.18
N ILE A 104 -9.92 5.11 -14.29
CA ILE A 104 -10.29 6.50 -14.49
C ILE A 104 -11.80 6.59 -14.38
N GLU A 105 -12.28 7.44 -13.49
CA GLU A 105 -13.71 7.71 -13.32
C GLU A 105 -14.00 9.17 -13.66
N ASN A 106 -15.12 9.37 -14.36
CA ASN A 106 -15.60 10.69 -14.70
C ASN A 106 -16.98 10.87 -14.06
N LYS A 107 -17.04 11.69 -13.01
CA LYS A 107 -18.28 12.01 -12.31
C LYS A 107 -18.44 13.52 -12.23
N ASN A 108 -19.62 14.00 -12.58
CA ASN A 108 -19.97 15.43 -12.50
C ASN A 108 -18.95 16.31 -13.22
N ASN A 109 -18.45 15.86 -14.37
CA ASN A 109 -17.44 16.54 -15.18
C ASN A 109 -16.06 16.62 -14.51
N VAL A 110 -15.85 15.84 -13.44
CA VAL A 110 -14.54 15.71 -12.80
C VAL A 110 -13.98 14.35 -13.13
N CYS A 111 -12.83 14.34 -13.79
CA CYS A 111 -12.13 13.11 -14.18
C CYS A 111 -11.01 12.85 -13.17
N ARG A 112 -11.06 11.72 -12.49
CA ARG A 112 -10.11 11.36 -11.46
C ARG A 112 -9.67 9.91 -11.60
N ALA A 113 -8.44 9.64 -11.18
CA ALA A 113 -7.98 8.27 -11.04
C ALA A 113 -8.49 7.69 -9.72
N THR A 114 -8.93 6.44 -9.77
CA THR A 114 -9.47 5.74 -8.59
C THR A 114 -8.91 4.34 -8.47
N CYS A 115 -8.98 3.81 -7.27
CA CYS A 115 -8.70 2.41 -6.99
C CYS A 115 -9.80 1.89 -6.07
N GLY A 116 -10.55 0.88 -6.54
CA GLY A 116 -11.69 0.39 -5.80
C GLY A 116 -12.77 1.45 -5.57
N GLY A 117 -12.89 2.40 -6.49
CA GLY A 117 -13.85 3.50 -6.39
C GLY A 117 -13.42 4.65 -5.48
N LYS A 118 -12.17 4.64 -5.00
CA LYS A 118 -11.65 5.64 -4.07
C LYS A 118 -10.58 6.51 -4.73
N THR A 119 -10.63 7.81 -4.49
CA THR A 119 -9.64 8.76 -5.00
C THR A 119 -8.41 8.81 -4.08
N ALA A 120 -7.37 9.52 -4.52
CA ALA A 120 -6.13 9.64 -3.76
C ALA A 120 -6.35 10.22 -2.36
N GLU A 121 -7.24 11.18 -2.21
CA GLU A 121 -7.52 11.82 -0.92
C GLU A 121 -8.18 10.86 0.08
N GLU A 122 -8.88 9.84 -0.41
CA GLU A 122 -9.55 8.86 0.44
C GLU A 122 -8.56 7.83 1.00
N PHE A 123 -7.42 7.64 0.34
CA PHE A 123 -6.35 6.78 0.84
C PHE A 123 -5.43 7.60 1.74
N ARG A 124 -5.79 7.71 3.00
CA ARG A 124 -4.98 8.44 3.97
C ARG A 124 -4.56 7.51 5.08
N VAL A 125 -3.29 7.61 5.44
CA VAL A 125 -2.84 7.01 6.69
C VAL A 125 -3.35 7.91 7.80
N GLN A 126 -4.13 7.35 8.70
CA GLN A 126 -4.61 8.12 9.83
C GLN A 126 -3.42 8.49 10.71
N GLN A 127 -3.12 9.75 10.75
CA GLN A 127 -2.09 10.24 11.64
C GLN A 127 -2.65 10.29 13.06
N ALA A 128 -1.76 10.09 14.03
CA ALA A 128 -2.15 10.20 15.42
C ALA A 128 -2.87 11.53 15.64
N ALA A 129 -3.98 11.48 16.33
CA ALA A 129 -4.79 12.67 16.57
C ALA A 129 -3.96 13.76 17.23
N LYS A 130 -4.11 14.94 16.72
CA LYS A 130 -3.45 16.09 17.34
C LYS A 130 -4.17 16.48 18.61
#